data_0392c09d6c26edf125c6305a3da7eea3
#
_entry.id   0392c09d6c26edf125c6305a3da7eea3
#
_cell.length_a   1.000
_cell.length_b   1.000
_cell.length_c   1.000
_cell.angle_alpha   90.00
_cell.angle_beta   90.00
_cell.angle_gamma   90.00
#
_symmetry.space_group_name_H-M   'P 1'
#
loop_
_entity.id
_entity.type
_entity.pdbx_description
1 polymer ?
#
loop_
_entity_poly.entity_id
_entity_poly.type
_entity_poly.pdbx_seq_one_letter_code
_entity_poly.pdbx_strand_id
1 'polypeptide(L)'
;SHNPSNYNGLKLVREGGIPVSADTGLKDIDALAFSGDFPEAEKKGKTFARQILQDYIGCILSFVDVTKMKPLHIVVDAGNGCANIVFAELKKHLPFTFTELYMEPDGSFPHGVPNPMLEECQKPLKEKVLEEKADLGIAWDGDFDRCFFIDENGKFVEGCYMVGLLASYFLKRHPGEIIIHDPRVFWNTEKICRLYGGVPVESKGGHAFMKETMRRVHGIYGAENSAHHFFRDFSYCDSGMIPWLIVTELMSETGRHLGEMVAEMEKEFPVSGE
;
A
#
# COMPACT_ATOMS: atom_id res chain seq x y z
N SER A 1 -1.24 -10.75 0.74
CA SER A 1 -1.37 -11.83 -0.26
C SER A 1 -2.84 -12.14 -0.51
N HIS A 2 -3.16 -12.47 -1.73
CA HIS A 2 -4.50 -12.86 -2.17
C HIS A 2 -4.54 -14.35 -2.62
N ASN A 3 -3.62 -15.15 -2.14
CA ASN A 3 -3.59 -16.59 -2.43
C ASN A 3 -4.56 -17.35 -1.52
N PRO A 4 -5.11 -18.50 -2.01
CA PRO A 4 -5.91 -19.40 -1.19
C PRO A 4 -5.16 -19.89 0.06
N SER A 5 -5.90 -20.31 1.09
CA SER A 5 -5.36 -20.70 2.40
C SER A 5 -4.38 -21.90 2.38
N ASN A 6 -4.39 -22.69 1.31
CA ASN A 6 -3.47 -23.83 1.12
C ASN A 6 -2.13 -23.45 0.47
N TYR A 7 -1.90 -22.15 0.20
CA TYR A 7 -0.62 -21.65 -0.29
C TYR A 7 0.18 -21.02 0.85
N ASN A 8 1.50 -21.24 0.82
CA ASN A 8 2.47 -20.54 1.64
C ASN A 8 3.39 -19.71 0.79
N GLY A 9 3.93 -18.63 1.36
CA GLY A 9 4.90 -17.78 0.68
C GLY A 9 5.89 -17.14 1.66
N LEU A 10 7.09 -16.89 1.18
CA LEU A 10 8.14 -16.18 1.90
C LEU A 10 8.70 -15.08 1.00
N LYS A 11 8.83 -13.87 1.55
CA LYS A 11 9.62 -12.79 0.95
C LYS A 11 10.94 -12.71 1.70
N LEU A 12 12.05 -13.03 1.03
CA LEU A 12 13.39 -12.97 1.60
C LEU A 12 13.99 -11.60 1.34
N VAL A 13 14.46 -10.98 2.40
CA VAL A 13 15.11 -9.66 2.35
C VAL A 13 16.41 -9.71 3.15
N ARG A 14 17.38 -8.89 2.73
CA ARG A 14 18.64 -8.69 3.45
C ARG A 14 18.70 -7.27 4.01
N GLU A 15 19.85 -6.87 4.52
CA GLU A 15 20.08 -5.57 5.13
C GLU A 15 19.58 -4.42 4.24
N GLY A 16 19.06 -3.36 4.85
CA GLY A 16 18.46 -2.22 4.15
C GLY A 16 17.12 -2.53 3.45
N GLY A 17 16.46 -3.65 3.78
CA GLY A 17 15.19 -4.05 3.15
C GLY A 17 15.33 -4.45 1.68
N ILE A 18 16.55 -4.86 1.24
CA ILE A 18 16.81 -5.24 -0.16
C ILE A 18 16.22 -6.63 -0.42
N PRO A 19 15.30 -6.80 -1.37
CA PRO A 19 14.72 -8.11 -1.67
C PRO A 19 15.75 -9.04 -2.27
N VAL A 20 15.66 -10.32 -1.92
CA VAL A 20 16.41 -11.39 -2.58
C VAL A 20 15.58 -11.89 -3.76
N SER A 21 16.03 -11.58 -4.98
CA SER A 21 15.41 -12.01 -6.24
C SER A 21 16.09 -13.27 -6.82
N ALA A 22 15.52 -13.79 -7.90
CA ALA A 22 16.12 -14.89 -8.65
C ALA A 22 17.58 -14.62 -9.07
N ASP A 23 17.90 -13.35 -9.35
CA ASP A 23 19.22 -12.93 -9.82
C ASP A 23 20.17 -12.51 -8.69
N THR A 24 19.67 -12.43 -7.45
CA THR A 24 20.44 -11.93 -6.29
C THR A 24 20.55 -12.93 -5.14
N GLY A 25 20.33 -14.24 -5.41
CA GLY A 25 20.59 -15.32 -4.46
C GLY A 25 19.41 -16.28 -4.21
N LEU A 26 18.18 -16.02 -4.73
CA LEU A 26 17.05 -16.91 -4.51
C LEU A 26 17.27 -18.28 -5.16
N LYS A 27 17.88 -18.33 -6.36
CA LYS A 27 18.24 -19.60 -7.03
C LYS A 27 19.26 -20.41 -6.23
N ASP A 28 20.19 -19.74 -5.56
CA ASP A 28 21.20 -20.42 -4.73
C ASP A 28 20.55 -21.01 -3.47
N ILE A 29 19.61 -20.28 -2.87
CA ILE A 29 18.80 -20.77 -1.73
C ILE A 29 17.96 -21.98 -2.15
N ASP A 30 17.33 -21.91 -3.32
CA ASP A 30 16.53 -22.99 -3.88
C ASP A 30 17.39 -24.26 -4.12
N ALA A 31 18.55 -24.09 -4.74
CA ALA A 31 19.49 -25.20 -4.97
C ALA A 31 19.96 -25.85 -3.66
N LEU A 32 20.27 -25.05 -2.64
CA LEU A 32 20.63 -25.55 -1.30
C LEU A 32 19.46 -26.29 -0.66
N ALA A 33 18.25 -25.77 -0.77
CA ALA A 33 17.05 -26.41 -0.23
C ALA A 33 16.78 -27.77 -0.88
N PHE A 34 16.98 -27.89 -2.20
CA PHE A 34 16.84 -29.16 -2.92
C PHE A 34 17.97 -30.17 -2.64
N SER A 35 19.20 -29.72 -2.51
CA SER A 35 20.33 -30.62 -2.21
C SER A 35 20.29 -31.18 -0.78
N GLY A 36 19.73 -30.41 0.16
CA GLY A 36 19.78 -30.74 1.58
C GLY A 36 21.18 -30.64 2.19
N ASP A 37 22.14 -30.14 1.43
CA ASP A 37 23.56 -30.03 1.86
C ASP A 37 23.79 -28.69 2.57
N PHE A 38 23.27 -28.59 3.79
CA PHE A 38 23.41 -27.39 4.60
C PHE A 38 24.75 -27.43 5.39
N PRO A 39 25.58 -26.38 5.27
CA PRO A 39 26.78 -26.28 6.06
C PRO A 39 26.44 -26.24 7.56
N GLU A 40 27.07 -27.12 8.33
CA GLU A 40 26.95 -27.08 9.79
C GLU A 40 27.67 -25.85 10.35
N ALA A 41 26.97 -25.08 11.19
CA ALA A 41 27.60 -23.98 11.88
C ALA A 41 28.45 -24.48 13.06
N GLU A 42 29.69 -24.02 13.17
CA GLU A 42 30.58 -24.35 14.30
C GLU A 42 29.97 -23.94 15.65
N LYS A 43 29.18 -22.86 15.67
CA LYS A 43 28.48 -22.41 16.86
C LYS A 43 27.01 -22.17 16.52
N LYS A 44 26.09 -22.66 17.35
CA LYS A 44 24.66 -22.36 17.24
C LYS A 44 24.42 -20.86 17.49
N GLY A 45 23.58 -20.25 16.65
CA GLY A 45 23.12 -18.90 16.85
C GLY A 45 22.24 -18.75 18.11
N LYS A 46 21.91 -17.51 18.44
CA LYS A 46 20.99 -17.17 19.53
C LYS A 46 19.70 -16.61 18.96
N THR A 47 18.57 -16.92 19.60
CA THR A 47 17.27 -16.37 19.27
C THR A 47 16.96 -15.18 20.20
N PHE A 48 16.53 -14.08 19.63
CA PHE A 48 16.11 -12.89 20.36
C PHE A 48 14.69 -12.53 19.93
N ALA A 49 13.80 -12.20 20.89
CA ALA A 49 12.50 -11.60 20.62
C ALA A 49 12.63 -10.08 20.72
N ARG A 50 12.06 -9.36 19.76
CA ARG A 50 11.97 -7.90 19.76
C ARG A 50 10.56 -7.47 19.41
N GLN A 51 9.98 -6.57 20.20
CA GLN A 51 8.72 -5.92 19.90
C GLN A 51 9.01 -4.72 19.00
N ILE A 52 8.42 -4.71 17.81
CA ILE A 52 8.67 -3.67 16.80
C ILE A 52 7.42 -2.84 16.46
N LEU A 53 6.25 -3.19 17.02
CA LEU A 53 4.99 -2.56 16.63
C LEU A 53 5.00 -1.04 16.84
N GLN A 54 5.52 -0.57 17.97
CA GLN A 54 5.57 0.87 18.26
C GLN A 54 6.57 1.61 17.36
N ASP A 55 7.72 0.99 17.06
CA ASP A 55 8.70 1.53 16.11
C ASP A 55 8.06 1.66 14.70
N TYR A 56 7.27 0.64 14.29
CA TYR A 56 6.54 0.63 13.03
C TYR A 56 5.46 1.73 12.99
N ILE A 57 4.62 1.84 14.03
CA ILE A 57 3.59 2.89 14.15
C ILE A 57 4.23 4.28 14.07
N GLY A 58 5.30 4.52 14.81
CA GLY A 58 6.04 5.79 14.75
C GLY A 58 6.55 6.09 13.34
N CYS A 59 7.06 5.07 12.64
CA CYS A 59 7.54 5.22 11.28
C CYS A 59 6.41 5.59 10.30
N ILE A 60 5.27 4.89 10.29
CA ILE A 60 4.17 5.20 9.36
C ILE A 60 3.50 6.53 9.69
N LEU A 61 3.40 6.93 10.96
CA LEU A 61 2.88 8.24 11.35
C LEU A 61 3.82 9.39 10.96
N SER A 62 5.11 9.13 10.77
CA SER A 62 6.06 10.17 10.33
C SER A 62 5.83 10.66 8.89
N PHE A 63 5.01 9.96 8.10
CA PHE A 63 4.64 10.37 6.75
C PHE A 63 3.59 11.48 6.70
N VAL A 64 2.91 11.75 7.81
CA VAL A 64 1.78 12.68 7.89
C VAL A 64 1.85 13.56 9.13
N ASP A 65 1.16 14.69 9.09
CA ASP A 65 0.97 15.56 10.25
C ASP A 65 -0.43 15.34 10.84
N VAL A 66 -0.51 14.43 11.81
CA VAL A 66 -1.78 14.09 12.46
C VAL A 66 -2.48 15.32 13.10
N THR A 67 -1.72 16.35 13.47
CA THR A 67 -2.30 17.57 14.10
C THR A 67 -3.12 18.40 13.10
N LYS A 68 -2.93 18.20 11.80
CA LYS A 68 -3.70 18.86 10.73
C LYS A 68 -4.90 18.05 10.27
N MET A 69 -5.02 16.81 10.71
CA MET A 69 -6.12 15.94 10.30
C MET A 69 -7.43 16.35 10.97
N LYS A 70 -8.49 16.45 10.17
CA LYS A 70 -9.86 16.72 10.64
C LYS A 70 -10.58 15.41 10.94
N PRO A 71 -11.54 15.38 11.86
CA PRO A 71 -12.36 14.22 12.09
C PRO A 71 -13.02 13.72 10.80
N LEU A 72 -12.87 12.43 10.51
CA LEU A 72 -13.52 11.73 9.40
C LEU A 72 -14.18 10.46 9.95
N HIS A 73 -15.23 10.01 9.29
CA HIS A 73 -15.81 8.68 9.50
C HIS A 73 -15.33 7.75 8.38
N ILE A 74 -14.62 6.69 8.73
CA ILE A 74 -13.97 5.78 7.78
C ILE A 74 -14.46 4.36 8.00
N VAL A 75 -14.90 3.69 6.94
CA VAL A 75 -15.15 2.25 6.97
C VAL A 75 -13.87 1.53 6.55
N VAL A 76 -13.45 0.55 7.35
CA VAL A 76 -12.25 -0.24 7.08
C VAL A 76 -12.58 -1.71 6.94
N ASP A 77 -11.95 -2.40 6.01
CA ASP A 77 -12.13 -3.82 5.74
C ASP A 77 -10.78 -4.54 5.68
N ALA A 78 -10.53 -5.42 6.64
CA ALA A 78 -9.33 -6.25 6.67
C ALA A 78 -9.49 -7.60 5.96
N GLY A 79 -10.70 -7.95 5.49
CA GLY A 79 -10.97 -9.22 4.80
C GLY A 79 -10.53 -10.47 5.58
N ASN A 80 -10.54 -10.42 6.92
CA ASN A 80 -9.98 -11.45 7.82
C ASN A 80 -8.47 -11.66 7.64
N GLY A 81 -7.76 -10.69 7.03
CA GLY A 81 -6.30 -10.67 6.91
C GLY A 81 -5.61 -10.12 8.15
N CYS A 82 -4.34 -9.74 7.99
CA CYS A 82 -3.46 -9.37 9.10
C CYS A 82 -3.49 -7.87 9.45
N ALA A 83 -4.25 -7.02 8.73
CA ALA A 83 -4.23 -5.57 8.90
C ALA A 83 -4.53 -5.10 10.33
N ASN A 84 -5.43 -5.80 11.04
CA ASN A 84 -5.82 -5.43 12.41
C ASN A 84 -4.66 -5.48 13.42
N ILE A 85 -3.62 -6.27 13.17
CA ILE A 85 -2.44 -6.34 14.03
C ILE A 85 -1.80 -4.95 14.22
N VAL A 86 -1.80 -4.16 13.14
CA VAL A 86 -1.28 -2.79 13.13
C VAL A 86 -2.39 -1.77 13.37
N PHE A 87 -3.53 -1.93 12.68
CA PHE A 87 -4.64 -0.97 12.69
C PHE A 87 -5.20 -0.73 14.10
N ALA A 88 -5.36 -1.77 14.92
CA ALA A 88 -5.86 -1.66 16.29
C ALA A 88 -5.03 -0.72 17.18
N GLU A 89 -3.74 -0.60 16.92
CA GLU A 89 -2.86 0.35 17.61
C GLU A 89 -2.85 1.71 16.91
N LEU A 90 -2.70 1.72 15.59
CA LEU A 90 -2.62 2.93 14.78
C LEU A 90 -3.82 3.86 14.97
N LYS A 91 -5.05 3.31 14.99
CA LYS A 91 -6.29 4.10 15.14
C LYS A 91 -6.36 4.94 16.41
N LYS A 92 -5.63 4.58 17.46
CA LYS A 92 -5.57 5.33 18.74
C LYS A 92 -4.87 6.68 18.62
N HIS A 93 -4.08 6.87 17.56
CA HIS A 93 -3.32 8.07 17.29
C HIS A 93 -4.03 9.03 16.32
N LEU A 94 -5.22 8.68 15.84
CA LEU A 94 -5.92 9.40 14.77
C LEU A 94 -7.23 10.02 15.26
N PRO A 95 -7.63 11.18 14.74
CA PRO A 95 -8.86 11.86 15.17
C PRO A 95 -10.12 11.32 14.46
N PHE A 96 -10.10 10.08 13.96
CA PHE A 96 -11.14 9.49 13.13
C PHE A 96 -12.07 8.59 13.93
N THR A 97 -13.30 8.42 13.44
CA THR A 97 -14.21 7.34 13.84
C THR A 97 -14.18 6.25 12.79
N PHE A 98 -14.29 4.99 13.24
CA PHE A 98 -14.17 3.84 12.35
C PHE A 98 -15.36 2.89 12.48
N THR A 99 -15.87 2.44 11.33
CA THR A 99 -16.70 1.24 11.21
C THR A 99 -15.83 0.12 10.65
N GLU A 100 -15.74 -1.00 11.36
CA GLU A 100 -14.76 -2.06 11.14
C GLU A 100 -15.43 -3.31 10.56
N LEU A 101 -14.95 -3.81 9.40
CA LEU A 101 -15.41 -5.04 8.75
C LEU A 101 -14.29 -6.08 8.77
N TYR A 102 -14.64 -7.32 9.12
CA TYR A 102 -13.79 -8.51 9.01
C TYR A 102 -12.37 -8.35 9.59
N MET A 103 -12.27 -7.66 10.74
CA MET A 103 -10.98 -7.30 11.34
C MET A 103 -10.30 -8.45 12.07
N GLU A 104 -11.02 -9.52 12.42
CA GLU A 104 -10.44 -10.68 13.10
C GLU A 104 -9.66 -11.53 12.09
N PRO A 105 -8.34 -11.75 12.29
CA PRO A 105 -7.55 -12.59 11.40
C PRO A 105 -8.06 -14.04 11.40
N ASP A 106 -8.43 -14.55 10.24
CA ASP A 106 -8.88 -15.93 10.04
C ASP A 106 -8.36 -16.47 8.71
N GLY A 107 -7.37 -17.35 8.78
CA GLY A 107 -6.76 -17.96 7.58
C GLY A 107 -7.69 -18.88 6.78
N SER A 108 -8.91 -19.17 7.26
CA SER A 108 -9.93 -19.86 6.47
C SER A 108 -10.65 -18.93 5.49
N PHE A 109 -10.53 -17.61 5.68
CA PHE A 109 -11.18 -16.57 4.88
C PHE A 109 -12.69 -16.80 4.70
N PRO A 110 -13.49 -16.76 5.79
CA PRO A 110 -14.91 -17.09 5.74
C PRO A 110 -15.75 -16.16 4.85
N HIS A 111 -15.20 -14.98 4.51
CA HIS A 111 -15.83 -14.00 3.60
C HIS A 111 -15.16 -13.96 2.21
N GLY A 112 -14.39 -15.00 1.88
CA GLY A 112 -13.59 -15.06 0.65
C GLY A 112 -12.16 -14.57 0.85
N VAL A 113 -11.26 -14.98 -0.05
CA VAL A 113 -9.87 -14.51 -0.04
C VAL A 113 -9.83 -13.01 -0.31
N PRO A 114 -9.22 -12.19 0.56
CA PRO A 114 -9.26 -10.74 0.44
C PRO A 114 -8.44 -10.26 -0.77
N ASN A 115 -9.14 -9.99 -1.85
CA ASN A 115 -8.61 -9.39 -3.06
C ASN A 115 -9.49 -8.21 -3.49
N PRO A 116 -9.29 -7.00 -2.94
CA PRO A 116 -10.14 -5.85 -3.24
C PRO A 116 -10.09 -5.35 -4.69
N MET A 117 -9.27 -5.95 -5.56
CA MET A 117 -9.36 -5.72 -7.01
C MET A 117 -10.61 -6.39 -7.64
N LEU A 118 -11.19 -7.38 -6.96
CA LEU A 118 -12.39 -8.07 -7.42
C LEU A 118 -13.65 -7.38 -6.89
N GLU A 119 -14.65 -7.21 -7.74
CA GLU A 119 -15.88 -6.49 -7.40
C GLU A 119 -16.64 -7.12 -6.24
N GLU A 120 -16.68 -8.46 -6.18
CA GLU A 120 -17.30 -9.19 -5.07
C GLU A 120 -16.66 -8.89 -3.72
N CYS A 121 -15.33 -8.65 -3.67
CA CYS A 121 -14.62 -8.28 -2.46
C CYS A 121 -14.83 -6.81 -2.06
N GLN A 122 -15.20 -5.95 -3.02
CA GLN A 122 -15.49 -4.53 -2.76
C GLN A 122 -16.89 -4.30 -2.21
N LYS A 123 -17.84 -5.19 -2.56
CA LYS A 123 -19.27 -5.00 -2.31
C LYS A 123 -19.61 -4.73 -0.85
N PRO A 124 -19.14 -5.51 0.15
CA PRO A 124 -19.46 -5.24 1.56
C PRO A 124 -19.00 -3.86 2.01
N LEU A 125 -17.80 -3.43 1.57
CA LEU A 125 -17.25 -2.13 1.92
C LEU A 125 -18.04 -1.00 1.27
N LYS A 126 -18.38 -1.11 -0.04
CA LYS A 126 -19.22 -0.13 -0.76
C LYS A 126 -20.57 0.08 -0.10
N GLU A 127 -21.27 -1.02 0.22
CA GLU A 127 -22.56 -0.99 0.88
C GLU A 127 -22.48 -0.32 2.24
N LYS A 128 -21.44 -0.63 3.02
CA LYS A 128 -21.26 -0.07 4.36
C LYS A 128 -20.89 1.42 4.32
N VAL A 129 -20.05 1.87 3.39
CA VAL A 129 -19.75 3.30 3.17
C VAL A 129 -21.02 4.10 2.94
N LEU A 130 -21.92 3.60 2.06
CA LEU A 130 -23.18 4.26 1.75
C LEU A 130 -24.19 4.22 2.91
N GLU A 131 -24.29 3.08 3.61
CA GLU A 131 -25.17 2.93 4.77
C GLU A 131 -24.81 3.90 5.89
N GLU A 132 -23.53 3.97 6.23
CA GLU A 132 -22.99 4.81 7.30
C GLU A 132 -22.77 6.27 6.88
N LYS A 133 -22.92 6.57 5.59
CA LYS A 133 -22.55 7.88 4.99
C LYS A 133 -21.12 8.28 5.39
N ALA A 134 -20.23 7.33 5.29
CA ALA A 134 -18.83 7.52 5.66
C ALA A 134 -18.11 8.39 4.62
N ASP A 135 -17.05 9.08 5.07
CA ASP A 135 -16.23 9.94 4.21
C ASP A 135 -15.32 9.14 3.29
N LEU A 136 -15.00 7.87 3.68
CA LEU A 136 -14.02 7.04 3.00
C LEU A 136 -14.20 5.56 3.36
N GLY A 137 -13.99 4.67 2.39
CA GLY A 137 -13.81 3.25 2.60
C GLY A 137 -12.37 2.82 2.27
N ILE A 138 -11.79 1.96 3.10
CA ILE A 138 -10.45 1.43 2.96
C ILE A 138 -10.51 -0.09 3.05
N ALA A 139 -9.90 -0.79 2.08
CA ALA A 139 -9.71 -2.22 2.13
C ALA A 139 -8.23 -2.58 2.00
N TRP A 140 -7.82 -3.63 2.70
CA TRP A 140 -6.49 -4.23 2.55
C TRP A 140 -6.61 -5.66 2.02
N ASP A 141 -5.55 -6.13 1.39
CA ASP A 141 -5.40 -7.55 1.09
C ASP A 141 -4.88 -8.33 2.30
N GLY A 142 -4.71 -9.64 2.16
CA GLY A 142 -4.47 -10.55 3.30
C GLY A 142 -3.25 -10.25 4.16
N ASP A 143 -2.16 -9.77 3.57
CA ASP A 143 -0.93 -9.36 4.27
C ASP A 143 -0.75 -7.83 4.35
N PHE A 144 -1.80 -7.08 3.99
CA PHE A 144 -1.95 -5.61 4.06
C PHE A 144 -0.76 -4.81 3.47
N ASP A 145 -0.11 -5.36 2.45
CA ASP A 145 0.90 -4.61 1.69
C ASP A 145 0.28 -3.72 0.60
N ARG A 146 -1.02 -3.91 0.32
CA ARG A 146 -1.83 -3.10 -0.61
C ARG A 146 -2.98 -2.40 0.10
N CYS A 147 -3.34 -1.21 -0.40
CA CYS A 147 -4.43 -0.39 0.10
C CYS A 147 -5.35 0.05 -1.03
N PHE A 148 -6.64 -0.19 -0.87
CA PHE A 148 -7.68 0.12 -1.85
C PHE A 148 -8.70 1.08 -1.25
N PHE A 149 -9.34 1.87 -2.12
CA PHE A 149 -10.18 2.98 -1.70
C PHE A 149 -11.57 2.92 -2.33
N ILE A 150 -12.57 3.19 -1.50
CA ILE A 150 -13.93 3.49 -1.91
C ILE A 150 -14.21 4.94 -1.53
N ASP A 151 -14.70 5.75 -2.46
CA ASP A 151 -15.06 7.14 -2.19
C ASP A 151 -16.36 7.27 -1.40
N GLU A 152 -16.70 8.49 -1.02
CA GLU A 152 -17.92 8.85 -0.29
C GLU A 152 -19.23 8.49 -1.01
N ASN A 153 -19.16 8.20 -2.31
CA ASN A 153 -20.29 7.78 -3.13
C ASN A 153 -20.39 6.26 -3.31
N GLY A 154 -19.52 5.49 -2.63
CA GLY A 154 -19.44 4.04 -2.76
C GLY A 154 -18.74 3.58 -4.05
N LYS A 155 -18.02 4.47 -4.73
CA LYS A 155 -17.29 4.15 -5.95
C LYS A 155 -15.87 3.68 -5.63
N PHE A 156 -15.43 2.59 -6.25
CA PHE A 156 -14.04 2.15 -6.19
C PHE A 156 -13.14 3.13 -6.94
N VAL A 157 -12.05 3.53 -6.32
CA VAL A 157 -11.06 4.42 -6.92
C VAL A 157 -9.93 3.61 -7.52
N GLU A 158 -9.79 3.71 -8.84
CA GLU A 158 -8.80 2.95 -9.59
C GLU A 158 -7.36 3.30 -9.20
N GLY A 159 -6.47 2.28 -9.23
CA GLY A 159 -5.08 2.43 -8.84
C GLY A 159 -4.36 3.57 -9.57
N CYS A 160 -4.62 3.77 -10.87
CA CYS A 160 -4.00 4.85 -11.64
C CYS A 160 -4.30 6.26 -11.11
N TYR A 161 -5.50 6.49 -10.55
CA TYR A 161 -5.85 7.79 -9.94
C TYR A 161 -5.21 7.95 -8.57
N MET A 162 -5.17 6.86 -7.79
CA MET A 162 -4.48 6.87 -6.49
C MET A 162 -3.00 7.14 -6.64
N VAL A 163 -2.34 6.52 -7.63
CA VAL A 163 -0.93 6.79 -7.95
C VAL A 163 -0.70 8.28 -8.27
N GLY A 164 -1.55 8.87 -9.10
CA GLY A 164 -1.47 10.30 -9.43
C GLY A 164 -1.69 11.19 -8.22
N LEU A 165 -2.69 10.88 -7.38
CA LEU A 165 -3.00 11.65 -6.17
C LEU A 165 -1.83 11.64 -5.18
N LEU A 166 -1.28 10.45 -4.88
CA LEU A 166 -0.14 10.32 -3.99
C LEU A 166 1.15 10.92 -4.57
N ALA A 167 1.40 10.77 -5.88
CA ALA A 167 2.50 11.46 -6.54
C ALA A 167 2.39 12.99 -6.36
N SER A 168 1.17 13.55 -6.50
CA SER A 168 0.95 14.98 -6.29
C SER A 168 1.24 15.43 -4.85
N TYR A 169 0.95 14.58 -3.86
CA TYR A 169 1.27 14.86 -2.45
C TYR A 169 2.78 15.03 -2.24
N PHE A 170 3.57 14.08 -2.75
CA PHE A 170 5.03 14.14 -2.62
C PHE A 170 5.63 15.30 -3.40
N LEU A 171 5.21 15.50 -4.65
CA LEU A 171 5.80 16.53 -5.50
C LEU A 171 5.46 17.96 -5.07
N LYS A 172 4.30 18.19 -4.48
CA LYS A 172 3.97 19.51 -3.88
C LYS A 172 4.87 19.85 -2.69
N ARG A 173 5.31 18.86 -1.93
CA ARG A 173 6.19 19.01 -0.77
C ARG A 173 7.67 18.98 -1.14
N HIS A 174 8.01 18.24 -2.19
CA HIS A 174 9.37 17.99 -2.66
C HIS A 174 9.45 18.12 -4.19
N PRO A 175 9.41 19.35 -4.75
CA PRO A 175 9.53 19.57 -6.19
C PRO A 175 10.86 19.05 -6.73
N GLY A 176 10.84 18.47 -7.93
CA GLY A 176 12.03 17.91 -8.58
C GLY A 176 12.31 16.45 -8.27
N GLU A 177 11.57 15.85 -7.35
CA GLU A 177 11.72 14.44 -6.98
C GLU A 177 11.26 13.48 -8.09
N ILE A 178 11.74 12.24 -7.99
CA ILE A 178 11.47 11.19 -8.96
C ILE A 178 10.32 10.33 -8.48
N ILE A 179 9.34 10.10 -9.38
CA ILE A 179 8.19 9.21 -9.17
C ILE A 179 8.36 7.98 -10.07
N ILE A 180 8.32 6.80 -9.49
CA ILE A 180 8.40 5.55 -10.23
C ILE A 180 6.98 4.99 -10.44
N HIS A 181 6.72 4.46 -11.63
CA HIS A 181 5.43 3.88 -11.94
C HIS A 181 5.56 2.65 -12.85
N ASP A 182 4.58 1.76 -12.79
CA ASP A 182 4.46 0.69 -13.77
C ASP A 182 3.82 1.23 -15.09
N PRO A 183 3.95 0.50 -16.22
CA PRO A 183 3.44 0.97 -17.50
C PRO A 183 1.93 1.23 -17.54
N ARG A 184 1.14 0.63 -16.64
CA ARG A 184 -0.33 0.73 -16.62
C ARG A 184 -0.84 2.04 -16.05
N VAL A 185 -0.02 2.79 -15.29
CA VAL A 185 -0.40 4.05 -14.65
C VAL A 185 0.33 5.27 -15.23
N PHE A 186 0.78 5.15 -16.45
CA PHE A 186 1.66 6.08 -17.15
C PHE A 186 1.07 7.49 -17.32
N TRP A 187 -0.07 7.63 -17.99
CA TRP A 187 -0.56 8.95 -18.44
C TRP A 187 -0.82 9.94 -17.32
N ASN A 188 -1.54 9.49 -16.30
CA ASN A 188 -1.86 10.34 -15.16
C ASN A 188 -0.60 10.72 -14.37
N THR A 189 0.31 9.76 -14.16
CA THR A 189 1.55 10.00 -13.42
C THR A 189 2.45 11.00 -14.15
N GLU A 190 2.61 10.86 -15.47
CA GLU A 190 3.40 11.83 -16.27
C GLU A 190 2.83 13.25 -16.22
N LYS A 191 1.49 13.38 -16.33
CA LYS A 191 0.84 14.67 -16.22
C LYS A 191 1.12 15.32 -14.87
N ILE A 192 0.94 14.57 -13.79
CA ILE A 192 1.19 15.04 -12.43
C ILE A 192 2.65 15.45 -12.25
N CYS A 193 3.59 14.65 -12.74
CA CYS A 193 5.01 15.01 -12.72
C CYS A 193 5.29 16.32 -13.47
N ARG A 194 4.76 16.49 -14.67
CA ARG A 194 4.88 17.74 -15.41
C ARG A 194 4.29 18.95 -14.66
N LEU A 195 3.12 18.76 -14.04
CA LEU A 195 2.41 19.84 -13.35
C LEU A 195 3.16 20.32 -12.10
N TYR A 196 3.78 19.40 -11.37
CA TYR A 196 4.45 19.70 -10.09
C TYR A 196 5.98 19.63 -10.16
N GLY A 197 6.55 19.59 -11.38
CA GLY A 197 8.01 19.64 -11.58
C GLY A 197 8.73 18.36 -11.17
N GLY A 198 8.07 17.21 -11.17
CA GLY A 198 8.67 15.91 -10.89
C GLY A 198 9.23 15.22 -12.13
N VAL A 199 9.99 14.14 -11.92
CA VAL A 199 10.56 13.31 -12.98
C VAL A 199 9.90 11.92 -12.94
N PRO A 200 9.09 11.53 -13.96
CA PRO A 200 8.53 10.19 -14.03
C PRO A 200 9.60 9.21 -14.53
N VAL A 201 9.65 8.03 -13.91
CA VAL A 201 10.52 6.92 -14.32
C VAL A 201 9.70 5.64 -14.37
N GLU A 202 9.61 5.03 -15.55
CA GLU A 202 8.94 3.75 -15.73
C GLU A 202 9.79 2.59 -15.21
N SER A 203 9.14 1.65 -14.55
CA SER A 203 9.71 0.39 -14.09
C SER A 203 8.85 -0.78 -14.57
N LYS A 204 9.45 -1.93 -14.73
CA LYS A 204 8.70 -3.18 -14.85
C LYS A 204 7.86 -3.38 -13.59
N GLY A 205 6.63 -3.90 -13.74
CA GLY A 205 5.80 -4.31 -12.61
C GLY A 205 6.43 -5.45 -11.81
N GLY A 206 6.16 -5.46 -10.53
CA GLY A 206 6.65 -6.44 -9.57
C GLY A 206 7.63 -5.87 -8.55
N HIS A 207 7.45 -6.28 -7.30
CA HIS A 207 8.15 -5.76 -6.11
C HIS A 207 9.66 -5.59 -6.27
N ALA A 208 10.36 -6.61 -6.82
CA ALA A 208 11.80 -6.58 -6.93
C ALA A 208 12.26 -5.47 -7.89
N PHE A 209 11.59 -5.36 -9.03
CA PHE A 209 11.93 -4.37 -10.06
C PHE A 209 11.62 -2.94 -9.61
N MET A 210 10.46 -2.74 -8.96
CA MET A 210 10.08 -1.45 -8.41
C MET A 210 11.08 -0.98 -7.36
N LYS A 211 11.41 -1.84 -6.38
CA LYS A 211 12.37 -1.54 -5.31
C LYS A 211 13.78 -1.30 -5.83
N GLU A 212 14.21 -2.07 -6.83
CA GLU A 212 15.51 -1.89 -7.49
C GLU A 212 15.59 -0.57 -8.25
N THR A 213 14.56 -0.26 -9.06
CA THR A 213 14.50 1.00 -9.82
C THR A 213 14.46 2.18 -8.86
N MET A 214 13.63 2.16 -7.81
CA MET A 214 13.58 3.23 -6.81
C MET A 214 14.94 3.50 -6.16
N ARG A 215 15.67 2.43 -5.77
CA ARG A 215 17.00 2.56 -5.17
C ARG A 215 18.01 3.14 -6.14
N ARG A 216 17.99 2.66 -7.39
CA ARG A 216 18.93 3.10 -8.43
C ARG A 216 18.79 4.59 -8.75
N VAL A 217 17.57 5.11 -8.74
CA VAL A 217 17.30 6.53 -9.11
C VAL A 217 16.95 7.40 -7.90
N HIS A 218 16.98 6.85 -6.69
CA HIS A 218 16.60 7.52 -5.44
C HIS A 218 15.17 8.11 -5.44
N GLY A 219 14.22 7.42 -6.10
CA GLY A 219 12.85 7.88 -6.21
C GLY A 219 12.15 8.00 -4.85
N ILE A 220 11.41 9.11 -4.65
CA ILE A 220 10.73 9.38 -3.39
C ILE A 220 9.53 8.47 -3.17
N TYR A 221 8.81 8.19 -4.25
CA TYR A 221 7.59 7.38 -4.27
C TYR A 221 7.54 6.54 -5.53
N GLY A 222 7.02 5.33 -5.41
CA GLY A 222 6.77 4.45 -6.54
C GLY A 222 5.46 3.70 -6.35
N ALA A 223 4.79 3.34 -7.45
CA ALA A 223 3.54 2.61 -7.36
C ALA A 223 3.21 1.76 -8.58
N GLU A 224 2.36 0.77 -8.33
CA GLU A 224 1.79 -0.12 -9.33
C GLU A 224 0.27 0.02 -9.40
N ASN A 225 -0.33 -0.29 -10.54
CA ASN A 225 -1.79 -0.33 -10.69
C ASN A 225 -2.46 -1.33 -9.72
N SER A 226 -1.71 -2.31 -9.26
CA SER A 226 -2.15 -3.33 -8.31
C SER A 226 -2.23 -2.85 -6.84
N ALA A 227 -2.15 -1.53 -6.61
CA ALA A 227 -2.22 -0.88 -5.31
C ALA A 227 -1.02 -1.14 -4.36
N HIS A 228 0.14 -1.56 -4.89
CA HIS A 228 1.38 -1.48 -4.14
C HIS A 228 1.94 -0.05 -4.23
N HIS A 229 2.22 0.53 -3.08
CA HIS A 229 2.78 1.86 -2.94
C HIS A 229 4.08 1.79 -2.17
N PHE A 230 5.18 2.19 -2.80
CA PHE A 230 6.55 2.10 -2.30
C PHE A 230 7.06 3.47 -1.89
N PHE A 231 7.79 3.54 -0.79
CA PHE A 231 8.25 4.82 -0.23
C PHE A 231 9.75 4.77 0.07
N ARG A 232 10.51 5.77 -0.39
CA ARG A 232 11.95 5.89 -0.12
C ARG A 232 12.22 5.85 1.39
N ASP A 233 11.46 6.65 2.14
CA ASP A 233 11.66 6.82 3.57
C ASP A 233 11.10 5.65 4.41
N PHE A 234 10.49 4.67 3.73
CA PHE A 234 10.15 3.36 4.26
C PHE A 234 11.09 2.27 3.70
N SER A 235 12.37 2.56 3.58
CA SER A 235 13.40 1.67 3.01
C SER A 235 13.07 1.16 1.60
N TYR A 236 12.39 1.97 0.80
CA TYR A 236 11.89 1.62 -0.53
C TYR A 236 10.91 0.42 -0.53
N CYS A 237 10.35 0.11 0.62
CA CYS A 237 9.35 -0.94 0.75
C CYS A 237 7.93 -0.40 0.49
N ASP A 238 7.05 -1.31 0.14
CA ASP A 238 5.62 -1.08 0.03
C ASP A 238 4.94 -1.14 1.41
N SER A 239 3.82 -0.44 1.51
CA SER A 239 2.98 -0.43 2.69
C SER A 239 1.54 -0.10 2.32
N GLY A 240 0.58 -0.91 2.79
CA GLY A 240 -0.84 -0.57 2.72
C GLY A 240 -1.30 0.36 3.84
N MET A 241 -0.44 0.67 4.82
CA MET A 241 -0.81 1.55 5.94
C MET A 241 -0.50 3.03 5.68
N ILE A 242 0.46 3.37 4.83
CA ILE A 242 0.87 4.74 4.54
C ILE A 242 -0.11 5.46 3.57
N PRO A 243 -0.60 4.83 2.48
CA PRO A 243 -1.39 5.53 1.48
C PRO A 243 -2.64 6.20 2.03
N TRP A 244 -3.42 5.51 2.86
CA TRP A 244 -4.68 6.05 3.38
C TRP A 244 -4.46 7.17 4.40
N LEU A 245 -3.35 7.15 5.16
CA LEU A 245 -2.98 8.27 6.02
C LEU A 245 -2.70 9.53 5.21
N ILE A 246 -1.97 9.41 4.10
CA ILE A 246 -1.71 10.52 3.18
C ILE A 246 -3.01 11.03 2.55
N VAL A 247 -3.91 10.14 2.13
CA VAL A 247 -5.22 10.51 1.57
C VAL A 247 -6.05 11.28 2.59
N THR A 248 -6.12 10.82 3.83
CA THR A 248 -6.89 11.50 4.89
C THR A 248 -6.30 12.84 5.28
N GLU A 249 -4.97 13.00 5.24
CA GLU A 249 -4.33 14.31 5.39
C GLU A 249 -4.68 15.24 4.22
N LEU A 250 -4.63 14.76 2.97
CA LEU A 250 -5.03 15.54 1.79
C LEU A 250 -6.49 15.96 1.85
N MET A 251 -7.40 15.07 2.26
CA MET A 251 -8.81 15.40 2.47
C MET A 251 -8.97 16.51 3.52
N SER A 252 -8.22 16.41 4.60
CA SER A 252 -8.23 17.41 5.69
C SER A 252 -7.66 18.76 5.26
N GLU A 253 -6.56 18.78 4.50
CA GLU A 253 -5.92 19.99 3.99
C GLU A 253 -6.80 20.72 2.96
N THR A 254 -7.40 19.95 2.03
CA THR A 254 -8.18 20.52 0.93
C THR A 254 -9.63 20.79 1.29
N GLY A 255 -10.16 20.09 2.29
CA GLY A 255 -11.59 20.08 2.62
C GLY A 255 -12.46 19.42 1.53
N ARG A 256 -11.87 18.60 0.65
CA ARG A 256 -12.53 17.89 -0.45
C ARG A 256 -12.66 16.41 -0.13
N HIS A 257 -13.72 15.79 -0.59
CA HIS A 257 -13.88 14.34 -0.59
C HIS A 257 -12.98 13.66 -1.62
N LEU A 258 -12.71 12.36 -1.44
CA LEU A 258 -11.83 11.61 -2.33
C LEU A 258 -12.33 11.58 -3.76
N GLY A 259 -13.63 11.34 -3.98
CA GLY A 259 -14.25 11.35 -5.30
C GLY A 259 -14.04 12.69 -6.04
N GLU A 260 -14.17 13.82 -5.33
CA GLU A 260 -13.91 15.14 -5.90
C GLU A 260 -12.42 15.34 -6.28
N MET A 261 -11.50 14.80 -5.49
CA MET A 261 -10.06 14.93 -5.75
C MET A 261 -9.61 14.17 -6.99
N VAL A 262 -10.26 13.05 -7.32
CA VAL A 262 -9.91 12.22 -8.48
C VAL A 262 -10.72 12.52 -9.73
N ALA A 263 -11.85 13.23 -9.61
CA ALA A 263 -12.81 13.47 -10.70
C ALA A 263 -12.18 14.11 -11.96
N GLU A 264 -11.24 15.01 -11.82
CA GLU A 264 -10.56 15.63 -12.97
C GLU A 264 -9.65 14.61 -13.69
N MET A 265 -8.98 13.75 -12.94
CA MET A 265 -8.13 12.70 -13.50
C MET A 265 -8.99 11.64 -14.23
N GLU A 266 -10.12 11.25 -13.63
CA GLU A 266 -11.09 10.32 -14.24
C GLU A 266 -11.66 10.85 -15.56
N LYS A 267 -11.98 12.12 -15.60
CA LYS A 267 -12.52 12.77 -16.81
C LYS A 267 -11.49 12.84 -17.93
N GLU A 268 -10.23 13.10 -17.59
CA GLU A 268 -9.17 13.28 -18.58
C GLU A 268 -8.57 11.95 -19.06
N PHE A 269 -8.43 11.00 -18.16
CA PHE A 269 -7.85 9.68 -18.43
C PHE A 269 -8.81 8.58 -17.98
N PRO A 270 -9.95 8.40 -18.67
CA PRO A 270 -10.88 7.33 -18.31
C PRO A 270 -10.20 5.97 -18.45
N VAL A 271 -10.46 5.08 -17.49
CA VAL A 271 -9.98 3.70 -17.57
C VAL A 271 -10.65 2.97 -18.72
N SER A 272 -9.88 2.12 -19.39
CA SER A 272 -10.40 1.34 -20.54
C SER A 272 -11.31 0.19 -20.12
N GLY A 273 -11.30 -0.16 -18.83
CA GLY A 273 -11.88 -1.40 -18.30
C GLY A 273 -10.98 -2.61 -18.61
N GLU A 274 -11.01 -3.59 -17.77
CA GLU A 274 -10.41 -4.92 -18.00
C GLU A 274 -11.50 -5.93 -18.34
#